data_5ed3d2d2bc18db8a93ff960240811870
#
_entry.id   5ed3d2d2bc18db8a93ff960240811870
#
_cell.length_a   1.000
_cell.length_b   1.000
_cell.length_c   1.000
_cell.angle_alpha   90.00
_cell.angle_beta   90.00
_cell.angle_gamma   90.00
#
_symmetry.space_group_name_H-M   'P 1'
#
loop_
_entity.id
_entity.type
_entity.pdbx_description
1 polymer ?
#
loop_
_entity_poly.entity_id
_entity_poly.type
_entity_poly.pdbx_seq_one_letter_code
_entity_poly.pdbx_strand_id
1 'polypeptide(L)'
;MKGILYLAFFLASTLGPNLYAQKQNNQWRFGAGGGIDFNTAVPTFVPGASIATTEGSASVADRASGALLFYTDGVTVWNANNQVMPNGSGLLGGLPNLLSSTTAAVIVPKPGSSTLYYLVTIDEQGSSNGVRYSVVDMGLNGGLGDVVAGQKNIPLLQTNSEKLEVVPTSDGTGYWLLTHDFDSFYAFKIEATGIQTTPVISQIGGTQGNGAGHMKINKQFTKIAIGLTTLGAGSTTQIELFDFNNATGEVSNGTALNYPTVVYIYGIEFSPNGKVLY
;
A
#
# COMPACT_ATOMS: atom_id res chain seq x y z
N MET A 1 10.46 21.54 -68.59
CA MET A 1 9.85 21.93 -67.29
C MET A 1 10.11 20.80 -66.32
N LYS A 2 11.03 21.01 -65.35
CA LYS A 2 11.34 20.00 -64.31
C LYS A 2 10.49 20.37 -63.07
N GLY A 3 9.53 19.53 -62.73
CA GLY A 3 8.72 19.67 -61.51
C GLY A 3 9.52 19.23 -60.29
N ILE A 4 9.69 20.12 -59.32
CA ILE A 4 10.30 19.85 -58.00
C ILE A 4 9.18 19.42 -57.08
N LEU A 5 9.26 18.13 -56.63
CA LEU A 5 8.35 17.54 -55.64
C LEU A 5 8.87 17.92 -54.25
N TYR A 6 8.16 18.78 -53.51
CA TYR A 6 8.43 19.06 -52.10
C TYR A 6 7.82 17.96 -51.24
N LEU A 7 8.68 17.13 -50.64
CA LEU A 7 8.28 16.15 -49.63
C LEU A 7 8.25 16.85 -48.28
N ALA A 8 7.06 17.17 -47.78
CA ALA A 8 6.88 17.72 -46.43
C ALA A 8 7.01 16.58 -45.40
N PHE A 9 8.12 16.53 -44.68
CA PHE A 9 8.29 15.70 -43.50
C PHE A 9 7.45 16.23 -42.34
N PHE A 10 6.32 15.64 -42.04
CA PHE A 10 5.62 15.83 -40.77
C PHE A 10 6.44 15.14 -39.68
N LEU A 11 7.19 15.90 -38.89
CA LEU A 11 7.74 15.43 -37.64
C LEU A 11 6.58 15.34 -36.63
N ALA A 12 5.97 14.15 -36.51
CA ALA A 12 5.11 13.85 -35.39
C ALA A 12 5.99 13.79 -34.14
N SER A 13 6.06 14.89 -33.37
CA SER A 13 6.59 14.87 -32.02
C SER A 13 5.67 13.98 -31.20
N THR A 14 6.04 12.72 -31.04
CA THR A 14 5.49 11.90 -29.98
C THR A 14 5.94 12.54 -28.67
N LEU A 15 5.05 13.34 -28.09
CA LEU A 15 5.15 13.70 -26.68
C LEU A 15 5.02 12.40 -25.92
N GLY A 16 6.15 11.77 -25.62
CA GLY A 16 6.20 10.69 -24.66
C GLY A 16 5.52 11.14 -23.36
N PRO A 17 4.89 10.24 -22.60
CA PRO A 17 4.32 10.61 -21.32
C PRO A 17 5.42 11.33 -20.52
N ASN A 18 5.14 12.55 -20.10
CA ASN A 18 6.05 13.29 -19.24
C ASN A 18 6.30 12.40 -18.01
N LEU A 19 7.49 11.83 -17.91
CA LEU A 19 7.97 11.12 -16.73
C LEU A 19 8.26 12.16 -15.65
N TYR A 20 7.20 12.82 -15.17
CA TYR A 20 7.31 13.55 -13.92
C TYR A 20 7.55 12.51 -12.82
N ALA A 21 8.62 12.70 -12.06
CA ALA A 21 8.83 11.92 -10.84
C ALA A 21 7.52 11.98 -10.02
N GLN A 22 6.93 10.84 -9.78
CA GLN A 22 5.67 10.76 -9.03
C GLN A 22 5.98 11.07 -7.58
N LYS A 23 5.42 12.16 -7.04
CA LYS A 23 5.73 12.68 -5.72
C LYS A 23 4.73 12.24 -4.63
N GLN A 24 3.84 11.31 -4.93
CA GLN A 24 2.80 10.88 -3.98
C GLN A 24 3.36 10.28 -2.67
N ASN A 25 4.61 9.84 -2.66
CA ASN A 25 5.28 9.28 -1.49
C ASN A 25 6.29 10.24 -0.85
N ASN A 26 6.29 11.53 -1.24
CA ASN A 26 7.27 12.50 -0.74
C ASN A 26 6.97 13.06 0.65
N GLN A 27 5.82 12.73 1.23
CA GLN A 27 5.43 13.16 2.58
C GLN A 27 5.17 11.95 3.45
N TRP A 28 5.93 11.80 4.52
CA TRP A 28 5.71 10.75 5.51
C TRP A 28 5.21 11.34 6.82
N ARG A 29 4.27 10.65 7.47
CA ARG A 29 3.77 10.95 8.82
C ARG A 29 3.70 9.64 9.60
N PHE A 30 4.35 9.60 10.78
CA PHE A 30 4.49 8.36 11.55
C PHE A 30 4.81 8.63 13.03
N GLY A 31 4.74 7.56 13.83
CA GLY A 31 5.15 7.56 15.25
C GLY A 31 4.38 8.56 16.09
N ALA A 32 5.06 9.25 16.99
CA ALA A 32 4.49 10.22 17.92
C ALA A 32 4.65 11.65 17.35
N GLY A 33 3.88 12.01 16.34
CA GLY A 33 3.84 13.36 15.78
C GLY A 33 5.00 13.71 14.84
N GLY A 34 5.75 12.71 14.34
CA GLY A 34 6.86 12.90 13.41
C GLY A 34 6.46 12.84 11.93
N GLY A 35 7.33 13.38 11.10
CA GLY A 35 7.23 13.23 9.65
C GLY A 35 8.53 13.57 8.94
N ILE A 36 8.61 13.20 7.66
CA ILE A 36 9.71 13.54 6.77
C ILE A 36 9.14 14.08 5.45
N ASP A 37 9.73 15.16 4.97
CA ASP A 37 9.49 15.74 3.65
C ASP A 37 10.66 15.42 2.72
N PHE A 38 10.39 14.73 1.62
CA PHE A 38 11.33 14.34 0.57
C PHE A 38 11.25 15.27 -0.67
N ASN A 39 10.54 16.38 -0.62
CA ASN A 39 10.47 17.33 -1.73
C ASN A 39 11.73 18.17 -1.91
N THR A 40 12.60 18.18 -0.93
CA THR A 40 13.88 18.90 -0.95
C THR A 40 15.05 17.95 -1.28
N ALA A 41 16.18 18.52 -1.71
CA ALA A 41 17.38 17.73 -2.04
C ALA A 41 17.90 16.89 -0.88
N VAL A 42 17.68 17.34 0.34
CA VAL A 42 17.95 16.60 1.59
C VAL A 42 16.61 16.43 2.32
N PRO A 43 16.22 15.20 2.69
CA PRO A 43 14.99 14.99 3.44
C PRO A 43 14.96 15.83 4.73
N THR A 44 13.83 16.48 5.00
CA THR A 44 13.68 17.35 6.16
C THR A 44 12.68 16.78 7.15
N PHE A 45 13.01 16.87 8.44
CA PHE A 45 12.08 16.48 9.50
C PHE A 45 10.92 17.48 9.59
N VAL A 46 9.70 16.97 9.73
CA VAL A 46 8.46 17.75 9.88
C VAL A 46 7.79 17.35 11.19
N PRO A 47 7.86 18.20 12.23
CA PRO A 47 7.19 17.94 13.51
C PRO A 47 5.72 18.31 13.46
N GLY A 48 4.97 17.90 14.51
CA GLY A 48 3.61 18.40 14.78
C GLY A 48 2.50 17.72 14.00
N ALA A 49 2.75 16.54 13.42
CA ALA A 49 1.66 15.70 12.95
C ALA A 49 0.77 15.26 14.15
N SER A 50 -0.54 15.15 13.90
CA SER A 50 -1.50 14.74 14.96
C SER A 50 -1.55 13.22 15.17
N ILE A 51 -0.69 12.46 14.48
CA ILE A 51 -0.62 11.01 14.58
C ILE A 51 0.13 10.57 15.85
N ALA A 52 -0.36 9.49 16.47
CA ALA A 52 0.34 8.82 17.55
C ALA A 52 0.11 7.32 17.42
N THR A 53 0.98 6.65 16.67
CA THR A 53 0.91 5.20 16.43
C THR A 53 2.18 4.53 16.87
N THR A 54 2.07 3.28 17.34
CA THR A 54 3.22 2.45 17.72
C THR A 54 3.78 1.67 16.54
N GLU A 55 2.96 1.42 15.49
CA GLU A 55 3.31 0.60 14.34
C GLU A 55 2.88 1.26 13.03
N GLY A 56 1.93 0.67 12.30
CA GLY A 56 1.57 1.07 10.96
C GLY A 56 1.00 2.48 10.82
N SER A 57 1.33 3.12 9.72
CA SER A 57 0.77 4.41 9.30
C SER A 57 0.87 4.56 7.79
N ALA A 58 0.01 5.39 7.21
CA ALA A 58 0.09 5.74 5.81
C ALA A 58 -0.09 7.24 5.60
N SER A 59 0.60 7.78 4.60
CA SER A 59 0.45 9.16 4.17
C SER A 59 0.51 9.25 2.65
N VAL A 60 -0.16 10.23 2.07
CA VAL A 60 -0.14 10.47 0.63
C VAL A 60 0.02 11.95 0.34
N ALA A 61 0.81 12.23 -0.68
CA ALA A 61 1.02 13.57 -1.21
C ALA A 61 0.42 13.70 -2.63
N ASP A 62 0.20 14.92 -3.04
CA ASP A 62 -0.20 15.24 -4.41
C ASP A 62 0.88 14.78 -5.38
N ARG A 63 0.47 14.08 -6.43
CA ARG A 63 1.38 13.44 -7.39
C ARG A 63 2.27 14.45 -8.13
N ALA A 64 1.78 15.64 -8.38
CA ALA A 64 2.49 16.66 -9.16
C ALA A 64 3.34 17.58 -8.27
N SER A 65 2.75 18.13 -7.21
CA SER A 65 3.41 19.08 -6.32
C SER A 65 4.23 18.41 -5.21
N GLY A 66 3.80 17.24 -4.73
CA GLY A 66 4.35 16.58 -3.54
C GLY A 66 3.82 17.18 -2.23
N ALA A 67 2.83 18.07 -2.27
CA ALA A 67 2.18 18.58 -1.08
C ALA A 67 1.39 17.49 -0.36
N LEU A 68 1.49 17.44 0.96
CA LEU A 68 0.70 16.50 1.75
C LEU A 68 -0.80 16.66 1.47
N LEU A 69 -1.48 15.55 1.23
CA LEU A 69 -2.94 15.52 1.11
C LEU A 69 -3.58 15.09 2.42
N PHE A 70 -3.27 13.89 2.88
CA PHE A 70 -3.77 13.35 4.13
C PHE A 70 -2.90 12.20 4.63
N TYR A 71 -3.14 11.77 5.86
CA TYR A 71 -2.45 10.64 6.50
C TYR A 71 -3.36 9.96 7.53
N THR A 72 -2.98 8.76 7.95
CA THR A 72 -3.77 7.91 8.84
C THR A 72 -2.91 6.94 9.65
N ASP A 73 -3.40 6.54 10.81
CA ASP A 73 -2.94 5.42 11.63
C ASP A 73 -3.79 4.14 11.45
N GLY A 74 -4.71 4.16 10.46
CA GLY A 74 -5.67 3.08 10.24
C GLY A 74 -7.00 3.24 11.00
N VAL A 75 -7.07 4.14 11.99
CA VAL A 75 -8.27 4.40 12.81
C VAL A 75 -8.79 5.81 12.61
N THR A 76 -7.89 6.76 12.43
CA THR A 76 -8.19 8.18 12.21
C THR A 76 -7.53 8.69 10.94
N VAL A 77 -8.21 9.57 10.21
CA VAL A 77 -7.69 10.26 9.02
C VAL A 77 -7.56 11.74 9.31
N TRP A 78 -6.37 12.29 9.12
CA TRP A 78 -6.07 13.72 9.25
C TRP A 78 -5.76 14.33 7.89
N ASN A 79 -6.27 15.52 7.66
CA ASN A 79 -5.97 16.32 6.47
C ASN A 79 -4.56 16.97 6.54
N ALA A 80 -4.19 17.71 5.50
CA ALA A 80 -2.90 18.41 5.41
C ALA A 80 -2.67 19.46 6.52
N ASN A 81 -3.74 19.94 7.16
CA ASN A 81 -3.68 20.90 8.28
C ASN A 81 -3.61 20.21 9.66
N ASN A 82 -3.35 18.89 9.71
CA ASN A 82 -3.34 18.07 10.92
C ASN A 82 -4.70 18.04 11.68
N GLN A 83 -5.79 18.30 10.99
CA GLN A 83 -7.15 18.24 11.53
C GLN A 83 -7.80 16.93 11.12
N VAL A 84 -8.53 16.30 12.03
CA VAL A 84 -9.33 15.11 11.72
C VAL A 84 -10.36 15.47 10.64
N MET A 85 -10.44 14.68 9.58
CA MET A 85 -11.48 14.84 8.57
C MET A 85 -12.87 14.65 9.19
N PRO A 86 -13.93 15.31 8.73
CA PRO A 86 -15.27 15.24 9.36
C PRO A 86 -15.77 13.81 9.61
N ASN A 87 -15.60 12.89 8.65
CA ASN A 87 -15.92 11.47 8.82
C ASN A 87 -14.69 10.59 9.06
N GLY A 88 -13.55 11.20 9.37
CA GLY A 88 -12.23 10.54 9.43
C GLY A 88 -11.95 9.73 10.70
N SER A 89 -12.87 9.60 11.64
CA SER A 89 -12.68 8.82 12.87
C SER A 89 -13.35 7.46 12.80
N GLY A 90 -12.82 6.46 13.53
CA GLY A 90 -13.45 5.15 13.66
C GLY A 90 -13.33 4.28 12.41
N LEU A 91 -12.19 4.34 11.72
CA LEU A 91 -11.81 3.32 10.77
C LEU A 91 -11.37 2.06 11.54
N LEU A 92 -11.37 0.92 10.87
CA LEU A 92 -11.22 -0.39 11.50
C LEU A 92 -9.88 -1.06 11.11
N GLY A 93 -8.78 -0.30 11.17
CA GLY A 93 -7.41 -0.77 10.95
C GLY A 93 -6.60 -0.90 12.25
N GLY A 94 -7.26 -1.17 13.36
CA GLY A 94 -6.71 -1.34 14.70
C GLY A 94 -7.72 -0.95 15.77
N LEU A 95 -7.39 -1.22 17.03
CA LEU A 95 -8.19 -0.76 18.16
C LEU A 95 -7.79 0.68 18.53
N PRO A 96 -8.72 1.57 18.93
CA PRO A 96 -8.42 2.98 19.22
C PRO A 96 -7.35 3.24 20.27
N ASN A 97 -7.08 2.27 21.14
CA ASN A 97 -6.08 2.37 22.21
C ASN A 97 -4.92 1.37 22.05
N LEU A 98 -4.90 0.61 20.98
CA LEU A 98 -3.87 -0.37 20.66
C LEU A 98 -3.69 -0.40 19.13
N LEU A 99 -2.86 0.52 18.64
CA LEU A 99 -2.55 0.67 17.21
C LEU A 99 -1.35 -0.22 16.89
N SER A 100 -1.58 -1.54 16.87
CA SER A 100 -0.56 -2.58 16.78
C SER A 100 -0.63 -3.38 15.47
N SER A 101 -1.33 -2.90 14.46
CA SER A 101 -1.26 -3.52 13.14
C SER A 101 -0.01 -3.08 12.41
N THR A 102 0.83 -4.03 11.98
CA THR A 102 2.11 -3.79 11.31
C THR A 102 1.99 -2.83 10.13
N THR A 103 0.98 -3.03 9.28
CA THR A 103 0.73 -2.15 8.11
C THR A 103 -0.32 -1.10 8.41
N ALA A 104 -1.32 -1.42 9.23
CA ALA A 104 -2.50 -0.63 9.57
C ALA A 104 -3.30 -0.13 8.35
N ALA A 105 -2.67 0.55 7.40
CA ALA A 105 -3.34 1.09 6.23
C ALA A 105 -2.41 1.23 5.01
N VAL A 106 -3.04 1.21 3.82
CA VAL A 106 -2.43 1.67 2.56
C VAL A 106 -3.39 2.61 1.85
N ILE A 107 -2.84 3.59 1.12
CA ILE A 107 -3.61 4.59 0.38
C ILE A 107 -3.37 4.40 -1.11
N VAL A 108 -4.46 4.23 -1.87
CA VAL A 108 -4.41 3.94 -3.31
C VAL A 108 -5.21 5.00 -4.06
N PRO A 109 -4.61 5.76 -4.98
CA PRO A 109 -5.39 6.63 -5.86
C PRO A 109 -6.41 5.81 -6.66
N LYS A 110 -7.66 6.24 -6.70
CA LYS A 110 -8.66 5.57 -7.55
C LYS A 110 -8.30 5.78 -9.02
N PRO A 111 -8.08 4.73 -9.82
CA PRO A 111 -7.80 4.88 -11.25
C PRO A 111 -8.90 5.69 -11.94
N GLY A 112 -8.50 6.61 -12.82
CA GLY A 112 -9.42 7.47 -13.55
C GLY A 112 -10.02 8.64 -12.75
N SER A 113 -9.63 8.83 -11.47
CA SER A 113 -10.05 9.96 -10.65
C SER A 113 -8.86 10.85 -10.27
N SER A 114 -9.11 12.15 -10.14
CA SER A 114 -8.14 13.12 -9.65
C SER A 114 -8.31 13.47 -8.16
N THR A 115 -9.42 13.07 -7.54
CA THR A 115 -9.75 13.44 -6.15
C THR A 115 -10.01 12.25 -5.23
N LEU A 116 -10.33 11.07 -5.79
CA LEU A 116 -10.72 9.91 -5.01
C LEU A 116 -9.53 9.00 -4.69
N TYR A 117 -9.52 8.53 -3.46
CA TYR A 117 -8.55 7.56 -2.94
C TYR A 117 -9.28 6.43 -2.23
N TYR A 118 -8.79 5.21 -2.40
CA TYR A 118 -9.12 4.10 -1.51
C TYR A 118 -8.15 4.11 -0.34
N LEU A 119 -8.69 4.18 0.85
CA LEU A 119 -7.97 3.96 2.09
C LEU A 119 -8.32 2.54 2.54
N VAL A 120 -7.38 1.61 2.35
CA VAL A 120 -7.55 0.23 2.76
C VAL A 120 -6.90 0.06 4.12
N THR A 121 -7.64 -0.52 5.05
CA THR A 121 -7.19 -0.79 6.41
C THR A 121 -7.14 -2.29 6.66
N ILE A 122 -6.20 -2.71 7.49
CA ILE A 122 -6.08 -4.08 7.98
C ILE A 122 -5.94 -4.05 9.51
N ASP A 123 -6.77 -4.85 10.17
CA ASP A 123 -6.80 -4.91 11.62
C ASP A 123 -5.59 -5.68 12.17
N GLU A 124 -5.34 -5.55 13.46
CA GLU A 124 -4.33 -6.34 14.15
C GLU A 124 -4.71 -7.83 14.21
N GLN A 125 -3.72 -8.69 14.37
CA GLN A 125 -3.94 -10.13 14.49
C GLN A 125 -4.87 -10.48 15.66
N GLY A 126 -5.74 -11.46 15.43
CA GLY A 126 -6.72 -11.90 16.43
C GLY A 126 -7.97 -11.03 16.52
N SER A 127 -8.03 -9.94 15.79
CA SER A 127 -9.22 -9.09 15.67
C SER A 127 -10.18 -9.60 14.60
N SER A 128 -11.41 -9.09 14.65
CA SER A 128 -12.51 -9.56 13.77
C SER A 128 -12.79 -8.65 12.57
N ASN A 129 -12.04 -7.54 12.40
CA ASN A 129 -12.34 -6.59 11.34
C ASN A 129 -11.73 -6.99 9.98
N GLY A 130 -10.57 -7.64 9.96
CA GLY A 130 -9.90 -8.07 8.74
C GLY A 130 -9.49 -6.90 7.84
N VAL A 131 -9.52 -7.13 6.52
CA VAL A 131 -9.25 -6.09 5.50
C VAL A 131 -10.53 -5.38 5.13
N ARG A 132 -10.52 -4.04 5.19
CA ARG A 132 -11.62 -3.17 4.82
C ARG A 132 -11.11 -2.01 3.97
N TYR A 133 -12.02 -1.35 3.26
CA TYR A 133 -11.67 -0.09 2.62
C TYR A 133 -12.68 1.00 2.90
N SER A 134 -12.20 2.24 2.83
CA SER A 134 -13.00 3.46 2.83
C SER A 134 -12.63 4.30 1.62
N VAL A 135 -13.53 5.17 1.19
CA VAL A 135 -13.24 6.12 0.11
C VAL A 135 -12.98 7.49 0.71
N VAL A 136 -11.88 8.12 0.34
CA VAL A 136 -11.57 9.51 0.66
C VAL A 136 -11.73 10.34 -0.61
N ASP A 137 -12.46 11.45 -0.53
CA ASP A 137 -12.60 12.42 -1.63
C ASP A 137 -11.97 13.75 -1.24
N MET A 138 -10.87 14.10 -1.92
CA MET A 138 -10.18 15.38 -1.72
C MET A 138 -10.95 16.58 -2.28
N GLY A 139 -12.02 16.35 -3.05
CA GLY A 139 -12.93 17.43 -3.51
C GLY A 139 -13.87 17.94 -2.41
N LEU A 140 -14.01 17.21 -1.31
CA LEU A 140 -14.84 17.59 -0.18
C LEU A 140 -14.13 18.55 0.77
N ASN A 141 -14.89 19.12 1.72
CA ASN A 141 -14.39 19.97 2.80
C ASN A 141 -13.45 21.11 2.30
N GLY A 142 -13.83 21.76 1.21
CA GLY A 142 -13.06 22.86 0.63
C GLY A 142 -11.67 22.47 0.10
N GLY A 143 -11.49 21.22 -0.31
CA GLY A 143 -10.21 20.69 -0.79
C GLY A 143 -9.32 20.08 0.29
N LEU A 144 -9.78 20.05 1.54
CA LEU A 144 -9.09 19.38 2.64
C LEU A 144 -9.45 17.89 2.74
N GLY A 145 -10.42 17.45 1.97
CA GLY A 145 -10.86 16.06 1.90
C GLY A 145 -11.77 15.61 3.04
N ASP A 146 -12.50 14.54 2.77
CA ASP A 146 -13.29 13.83 3.76
C ASP A 146 -13.45 12.35 3.39
N VAL A 147 -13.72 11.51 4.38
CA VAL A 147 -14.17 10.13 4.15
C VAL A 147 -15.62 10.16 3.68
N VAL A 148 -15.89 9.60 2.51
CA VAL A 148 -17.21 9.67 1.86
C VAL A 148 -18.25 8.94 2.71
N ALA A 149 -19.32 9.65 3.06
CA ALA A 149 -20.44 9.09 3.82
C ALA A 149 -21.02 7.85 3.11
N GLY A 150 -21.21 6.76 3.87
CA GLY A 150 -21.71 5.48 3.32
C GLY A 150 -20.66 4.64 2.56
N GLN A 151 -19.42 5.14 2.40
CA GLN A 151 -18.32 4.40 1.79
C GLN A 151 -17.13 4.26 2.77
N LYS A 152 -17.43 3.89 4.00
CA LYS A 152 -16.48 3.73 5.09
C LYS A 152 -16.55 2.33 5.66
N ASN A 153 -15.38 1.73 5.93
CA ASN A 153 -15.23 0.40 6.52
C ASN A 153 -15.92 -0.73 5.73
N ILE A 154 -15.93 -0.65 4.41
CA ILE A 154 -16.53 -1.67 3.55
C ILE A 154 -15.65 -2.93 3.62
N PRO A 155 -16.19 -4.11 4.01
CA PRO A 155 -15.39 -5.32 4.17
C PRO A 155 -14.91 -5.88 2.83
N LEU A 156 -13.68 -6.38 2.80
CA LEU A 156 -13.10 -7.11 1.65
C LEU A 156 -12.78 -8.55 2.02
N LEU A 157 -12.06 -8.77 3.12
CA LEU A 157 -11.62 -10.10 3.54
C LEU A 157 -11.55 -10.17 5.06
N GLN A 158 -12.03 -11.28 5.62
CA GLN A 158 -11.76 -11.65 7.00
C GLN A 158 -10.42 -12.36 7.05
N THR A 159 -9.47 -11.87 7.84
CA THR A 159 -8.12 -12.43 7.98
C THR A 159 -7.56 -12.14 9.37
N ASN A 160 -6.61 -12.96 9.81
CA ASN A 160 -5.79 -12.74 11.00
C ASN A 160 -4.41 -12.15 10.67
N SER A 161 -4.16 -11.79 9.43
CA SER A 161 -2.90 -11.23 8.96
C SER A 161 -2.90 -9.70 9.08
N GLU A 162 -1.72 -9.13 9.28
CA GLU A 162 -1.45 -7.68 9.20
C GLU A 162 -0.72 -7.31 7.91
N LYS A 163 -0.60 -8.27 6.97
CA LYS A 163 0.17 -8.13 5.73
C LYS A 163 -0.69 -7.51 4.64
N LEU A 164 -0.31 -6.32 4.21
CA LEU A 164 -1.02 -5.58 3.17
C LEU A 164 0.00 -4.84 2.29
N GLU A 165 -0.13 -4.98 0.97
CA GLU A 165 0.75 -4.31 0.00
C GLU A 165 -0.03 -3.93 -1.25
N VAL A 166 0.42 -2.88 -1.95
CA VAL A 166 -0.22 -2.41 -3.18
C VAL A 166 0.83 -2.18 -4.26
N VAL A 167 0.58 -2.73 -5.44
CA VAL A 167 1.44 -2.54 -6.61
C VAL A 167 0.64 -2.21 -7.86
N PRO A 168 1.20 -1.48 -8.84
CA PRO A 168 0.51 -1.24 -10.09
C PRO A 168 0.34 -2.54 -10.89
N THR A 169 -0.73 -2.63 -11.67
CA THR A 169 -0.89 -3.66 -12.70
C THR A 169 0.15 -3.48 -13.80
N SER A 170 0.50 -4.55 -14.53
CA SER A 170 1.52 -4.52 -15.58
C SER A 170 1.20 -3.56 -16.74
N ASP A 171 -0.08 -3.31 -16.99
CA ASP A 171 -0.56 -2.36 -17.99
C ASP A 171 -0.64 -0.90 -17.48
N GLY A 172 -0.38 -0.68 -16.17
CA GLY A 172 -0.43 0.63 -15.53
C GLY A 172 -1.82 1.25 -15.42
N THR A 173 -2.90 0.50 -15.68
CA THR A 173 -4.28 1.02 -15.65
C THR A 173 -4.94 0.93 -14.28
N GLY A 174 -4.35 0.14 -13.37
CA GLY A 174 -4.89 -0.11 -12.05
C GLY A 174 -3.83 -0.57 -11.06
N TYR A 175 -4.31 -1.23 -10.00
CA TYR A 175 -3.45 -1.75 -8.94
C TYR A 175 -3.90 -3.15 -8.53
N TRP A 176 -2.98 -3.90 -7.95
CA TRP A 176 -3.24 -5.07 -7.14
C TRP A 176 -3.09 -4.72 -5.67
N LEU A 177 -4.13 -4.97 -4.89
CA LEU A 177 -4.09 -4.97 -3.43
C LEU A 177 -3.88 -6.42 -2.99
N LEU A 178 -2.76 -6.67 -2.31
CA LEU A 178 -2.40 -8.02 -1.85
C LEU A 178 -2.46 -8.11 -0.33
N THR A 179 -2.96 -9.24 0.14
CA THR A 179 -2.84 -9.67 1.53
C THR A 179 -2.56 -11.17 1.57
N HIS A 180 -2.11 -11.67 2.72
CA HIS A 180 -1.82 -13.07 2.94
C HIS A 180 -2.52 -13.53 4.22
N ASP A 181 -3.17 -14.68 4.19
CA ASP A 181 -3.80 -15.30 5.34
C ASP A 181 -3.62 -16.81 5.30
N PHE A 182 -3.20 -17.41 6.41
CA PHE A 182 -2.81 -18.81 6.52
C PHE A 182 -1.77 -19.22 5.45
N ASP A 183 -2.17 -20.01 4.47
CA ASP A 183 -1.37 -20.58 3.37
C ASP A 183 -1.74 -19.97 2.01
N SER A 184 -2.40 -18.81 2.00
CA SER A 184 -3.00 -18.27 0.78
C SER A 184 -2.75 -16.78 0.61
N PHE A 185 -2.45 -16.38 -0.61
CA PHE A 185 -2.44 -14.97 -1.04
C PHE A 185 -3.77 -14.62 -1.68
N TYR A 186 -4.23 -13.40 -1.41
CA TYR A 186 -5.44 -12.80 -1.96
C TYR A 186 -5.06 -11.50 -2.68
N ALA A 187 -5.26 -11.47 -4.00
CA ALA A 187 -4.98 -10.29 -4.82
C ALA A 187 -6.29 -9.70 -5.35
N PHE A 188 -6.65 -8.51 -4.85
CA PHE A 188 -7.83 -7.76 -5.30
C PHE A 188 -7.43 -6.75 -6.36
N LYS A 189 -8.08 -6.79 -7.53
CA LYS A 189 -7.83 -5.80 -8.58
C LYS A 189 -8.56 -4.50 -8.30
N ILE A 190 -7.86 -3.38 -8.41
CA ILE A 190 -8.39 -2.02 -8.28
C ILE A 190 -8.36 -1.36 -9.65
N GLU A 191 -9.52 -1.01 -10.18
CA GLU A 191 -9.71 -0.45 -11.51
C GLU A 191 -10.52 0.86 -11.44
N ALA A 192 -10.70 1.54 -12.56
CA ALA A 192 -11.52 2.75 -12.62
C ALA A 192 -12.97 2.51 -12.17
N THR A 193 -13.49 1.31 -12.40
CA THR A 193 -14.83 0.86 -11.98
C THR A 193 -14.93 0.59 -10.49
N GLY A 194 -13.82 0.36 -9.80
CA GLY A 194 -13.79 0.07 -8.37
C GLY A 194 -12.82 -1.03 -7.98
N ILE A 195 -12.93 -1.46 -6.72
CA ILE A 195 -12.22 -2.64 -6.20
C ILE A 195 -13.04 -3.89 -6.56
N GLN A 196 -12.43 -4.84 -7.26
CA GLN A 196 -13.05 -6.13 -7.53
C GLN A 196 -13.10 -6.93 -6.22
N THR A 197 -14.30 -7.28 -5.76
CA THR A 197 -14.48 -7.95 -4.46
C THR A 197 -14.17 -9.44 -4.48
N THR A 198 -14.03 -10.04 -5.67
CA THR A 198 -13.56 -11.42 -5.83
C THR A 198 -12.06 -11.39 -6.13
N PRO A 199 -11.21 -11.86 -5.20
CA PRO A 199 -9.76 -11.86 -5.40
C PRO A 199 -9.31 -13.00 -6.29
N VAL A 200 -8.12 -12.85 -6.88
CA VAL A 200 -7.31 -13.98 -7.34
C VAL A 200 -6.71 -14.63 -6.09
N ILE A 201 -6.94 -15.93 -5.91
CA ILE A 201 -6.44 -16.68 -4.75
C ILE A 201 -5.31 -17.60 -5.23
N SER A 202 -4.16 -17.51 -4.56
CA SER A 202 -3.02 -18.41 -4.77
C SER A 202 -2.75 -19.13 -3.46
N GLN A 203 -3.16 -20.40 -3.39
CA GLN A 203 -2.90 -21.26 -2.22
C GLN A 203 -1.48 -21.80 -2.32
N ILE A 204 -0.55 -21.11 -1.71
CA ILE A 204 0.88 -21.44 -1.73
C ILE A 204 1.58 -20.80 -0.53
N GLY A 205 2.61 -21.48 -0.02
CA GLY A 205 3.43 -21.03 1.10
C GLY A 205 3.12 -21.79 2.39
N GLY A 206 3.84 -21.46 3.44
CA GLY A 206 3.68 -22.03 4.77
C GLY A 206 2.51 -21.42 5.52
N THR A 207 1.95 -22.19 6.44
CA THR A 207 0.89 -21.72 7.31
C THR A 207 1.43 -20.66 8.27
N GLN A 208 0.84 -19.49 8.26
CA GLN A 208 1.20 -18.40 9.14
C GLN A 208 0.73 -18.67 10.57
N GLY A 209 1.67 -18.70 11.53
CA GLY A 209 1.34 -18.88 12.96
C GLY A 209 1.09 -17.55 13.69
N ASN A 210 1.67 -16.48 13.19
CA ASN A 210 1.50 -15.11 13.70
C ASN A 210 1.29 -14.18 12.50
N GLY A 211 0.20 -13.39 12.53
CA GLY A 211 -0.17 -12.46 11.46
C GLY A 211 0.74 -11.25 11.29
N ALA A 212 1.50 -10.90 12.32
CA ALA A 212 2.35 -9.71 12.35
C ALA A 212 3.52 -9.78 11.36
N GLY A 213 4.13 -8.63 11.10
CA GLY A 213 5.26 -8.46 10.21
C GLY A 213 4.87 -8.15 8.77
N HIS A 214 5.84 -7.57 8.04
CA HIS A 214 5.62 -7.09 6.70
C HIS A 214 5.55 -8.21 5.64
N MET A 215 4.76 -7.96 4.62
CA MET A 215 4.91 -8.50 3.28
C MET A 215 5.51 -7.41 2.41
N LYS A 216 6.48 -7.75 1.55
CA LYS A 216 7.11 -6.80 0.63
C LYS A 216 7.18 -7.34 -0.78
N ILE A 217 7.02 -6.44 -1.74
CA ILE A 217 7.13 -6.74 -3.16
C ILE A 217 8.31 -5.95 -3.71
N ASN A 218 9.16 -6.59 -4.51
CA ASN A 218 10.31 -5.93 -5.09
C ASN A 218 9.89 -4.81 -6.06
N LYS A 219 10.80 -3.86 -6.31
CA LYS A 219 10.53 -2.69 -7.16
C LYS A 219 10.16 -3.05 -8.62
N GLN A 220 10.48 -4.25 -9.07
CA GLN A 220 10.11 -4.77 -10.39
C GLN A 220 8.71 -5.39 -10.41
N PHE A 221 8.05 -5.51 -9.25
CA PHE A 221 6.72 -6.12 -9.07
C PHE A 221 6.63 -7.56 -9.55
N THR A 222 7.70 -8.34 -9.33
CA THR A 222 7.82 -9.73 -9.78
C THR A 222 8.11 -10.73 -8.66
N LYS A 223 8.49 -10.25 -7.47
CA LYS A 223 8.83 -11.09 -6.32
C LYS A 223 8.16 -10.56 -5.06
N ILE A 224 7.63 -11.49 -4.27
CA ILE A 224 7.08 -11.23 -2.93
C ILE A 224 8.01 -11.89 -1.91
N ALA A 225 8.20 -11.22 -0.77
CA ALA A 225 8.81 -11.79 0.43
C ALA A 225 7.84 -11.64 1.61
N ILE A 226 7.72 -12.69 2.42
CA ILE A 226 7.01 -12.67 3.71
C ILE A 226 7.87 -13.29 4.80
N GLY A 227 7.81 -12.73 6.00
CA GLY A 227 8.32 -13.36 7.20
C GLY A 227 7.23 -14.19 7.88
N LEU A 228 7.52 -15.44 8.17
CA LEU A 228 6.64 -16.35 8.91
C LEU A 228 7.30 -16.73 10.22
N THR A 229 6.57 -16.60 11.31
CA THR A 229 6.96 -17.09 12.64
C THR A 229 5.83 -17.94 13.19
N THR A 230 6.11 -19.23 13.42
CA THR A 230 5.19 -20.09 14.15
C THR A 230 5.47 -19.96 15.64
N LEU A 231 4.43 -19.97 16.46
CA LEU A 231 4.52 -19.88 17.91
C LEU A 231 4.24 -21.23 18.58
N GLY A 232 4.98 -21.53 19.65
CA GLY A 232 4.76 -22.75 20.45
C GLY A 232 5.90 -23.76 20.36
N ALA A 233 5.66 -24.97 20.85
CA ALA A 233 6.66 -26.03 20.80
C ALA A 233 6.93 -26.45 19.33
N GLY A 234 8.21 -26.41 18.94
CA GLY A 234 8.60 -26.63 17.56
C GLY A 234 8.51 -25.38 16.67
N SER A 235 8.46 -24.19 17.27
CA SER A 235 8.47 -22.92 16.54
C SER A 235 9.57 -22.86 15.50
N THR A 236 9.23 -22.39 14.33
CA THR A 236 10.17 -22.14 13.22
C THR A 236 10.05 -20.70 12.77
N THR A 237 11.13 -20.18 12.23
CA THR A 237 11.15 -18.90 11.56
C THR A 237 11.69 -19.10 10.16
N GLN A 238 10.98 -18.58 9.21
CA GLN A 238 11.40 -18.65 7.81
C GLN A 238 11.03 -17.36 7.09
N ILE A 239 11.80 -17.03 6.08
CA ILE A 239 11.36 -16.10 5.05
C ILE A 239 10.93 -16.93 3.87
N GLU A 240 9.79 -16.60 3.29
CA GLU A 240 9.37 -17.20 2.04
C GLU A 240 9.42 -16.18 0.92
N LEU A 241 9.93 -16.63 -0.22
CA LEU A 241 10.02 -15.86 -1.46
C LEU A 241 9.11 -16.51 -2.50
N PHE A 242 8.39 -15.67 -3.23
CA PHE A 242 7.46 -16.09 -4.27
C PHE A 242 7.67 -15.30 -5.54
N ASP A 243 7.24 -15.86 -6.66
CA ASP A 243 7.02 -15.13 -7.90
C ASP A 243 5.64 -14.46 -7.88
N PHE A 244 5.57 -13.24 -8.37
CA PHE A 244 4.33 -12.50 -8.54
C PHE A 244 4.13 -12.11 -10.01
N ASN A 245 2.98 -12.46 -10.55
CA ASN A 245 2.57 -12.06 -11.88
C ASN A 245 1.64 -10.84 -11.80
N ASN A 246 2.17 -9.64 -11.98
CA ASN A 246 1.39 -8.40 -11.89
C ASN A 246 0.45 -8.14 -13.10
N ALA A 247 0.41 -9.05 -14.08
CA ALA A 247 -0.63 -9.04 -15.11
C ALA A 247 -1.88 -9.78 -14.65
N THR A 248 -1.72 -10.87 -13.90
CA THR A 248 -2.82 -11.76 -13.51
C THR A 248 -3.18 -11.69 -12.02
N GLY A 249 -2.27 -11.20 -11.17
CA GLY A 249 -2.41 -11.20 -9.71
C GLY A 249 -2.02 -12.53 -9.06
N GLU A 250 -1.53 -13.51 -9.83
CA GLU A 250 -1.14 -14.84 -9.32
C GLU A 250 0.20 -14.80 -8.60
N VAL A 251 0.28 -15.58 -7.51
CA VAL A 251 1.51 -15.86 -6.75
C VAL A 251 1.90 -17.32 -6.95
N SER A 252 3.19 -17.58 -7.20
CA SER A 252 3.69 -18.92 -7.53
C SER A 252 5.13 -19.14 -7.04
N ASN A 253 5.65 -20.37 -7.22
CA ASN A 253 7.06 -20.71 -7.02
C ASN A 253 7.61 -20.37 -5.63
N GLY A 254 6.90 -20.80 -4.56
CA GLY A 254 7.33 -20.57 -3.18
C GLY A 254 8.67 -21.23 -2.85
N THR A 255 9.59 -20.48 -2.24
CA THR A 255 10.88 -20.98 -1.74
C THR A 255 11.08 -20.50 -0.31
N ALA A 256 11.24 -21.44 0.63
CA ALA A 256 11.48 -21.14 2.02
C ALA A 256 12.98 -21.01 2.32
N LEU A 257 13.34 -19.95 3.02
CA LEU A 257 14.66 -19.74 3.63
C LEU A 257 14.51 -19.95 5.13
N ASN A 258 14.97 -21.12 5.62
CA ASN A 258 14.84 -21.50 7.02
C ASN A 258 16.00 -20.93 7.85
N TYR A 259 15.68 -20.40 9.01
CA TYR A 259 16.66 -20.00 10.01
C TYR A 259 16.82 -21.09 11.08
N PRO A 260 18.05 -21.41 11.48
CA PRO A 260 18.31 -22.49 12.44
C PRO A 260 17.86 -22.15 13.88
N THR A 261 17.59 -20.89 14.14
CA THR A 261 17.11 -20.40 15.44
C THR A 261 15.81 -19.66 15.28
N VAL A 262 14.91 -19.79 16.25
CA VAL A 262 13.66 -19.02 16.28
C VAL A 262 13.98 -17.55 16.51
N VAL A 263 13.69 -16.71 15.52
CA VAL A 263 13.77 -15.26 15.60
C VAL A 263 12.47 -14.68 15.07
N TYR A 264 12.04 -13.55 15.59
CA TYR A 264 10.92 -12.83 15.01
C TYR A 264 11.41 -12.06 13.80
N ILE A 265 10.82 -12.34 12.64
CA ILE A 265 11.04 -11.56 11.42
C ILE A 265 9.87 -10.59 11.29
N TYR A 266 10.11 -9.35 11.66
CA TYR A 266 9.08 -8.31 11.62
C TYR A 266 9.20 -7.45 10.37
N GLY A 267 10.34 -6.78 10.17
CA GLY A 267 10.62 -5.95 9.01
C GLY A 267 11.45 -6.69 7.99
N ILE A 268 11.04 -6.61 6.74
CA ILE A 268 11.81 -7.07 5.57
C ILE A 268 11.73 -6.02 4.48
N GLU A 269 12.77 -5.92 3.64
CA GLU A 269 12.77 -5.00 2.51
C GLU A 269 13.70 -5.48 1.40
N PHE A 270 13.29 -5.32 0.15
CA PHE A 270 14.13 -5.60 -1.01
C PHE A 270 15.07 -4.42 -1.30
N SER A 271 16.30 -4.75 -1.71
CA SER A 271 17.17 -3.75 -2.32
C SER A 271 16.54 -3.12 -3.57
N PRO A 272 16.91 -1.90 -3.96
CA PRO A 272 16.31 -1.23 -5.14
C PRO A 272 16.41 -2.01 -6.45
N ASN A 273 17.42 -2.88 -6.58
CA ASN A 273 17.57 -3.76 -7.74
C ASN A 273 16.89 -5.14 -7.57
N GLY A 274 16.20 -5.38 -6.45
CA GLY A 274 15.48 -6.62 -6.15
C GLY A 274 16.34 -7.87 -5.94
N LYS A 275 17.67 -7.73 -5.77
CA LYS A 275 18.60 -8.87 -5.70
C LYS A 275 18.97 -9.28 -4.28
N VAL A 276 18.74 -8.42 -3.31
CA VAL A 276 19.04 -8.65 -1.89
C VAL A 276 17.79 -8.37 -1.08
N LEU A 277 17.55 -9.17 -0.07
CA LEU A 277 16.51 -8.97 0.95
C LEU A 277 17.21 -8.67 2.28
N TYR A 278 16.77 -7.63 2.96
CA TYR A 278 17.23 -7.19 4.28
C TYR A 278 16.21 -7.51 5.34
#